data_e2e2e30a6f43e6e6b9d760d52adf5523
#
_entry.id   e2e2e30a6f43e6e6b9d760d52adf5523
#
_cell.length_a   1.000
_cell.length_b   1.000
_cell.length_c   1.000
_cell.angle_alpha   90.00
_cell.angle_beta   90.00
_cell.angle_gamma   90.00
#
_symmetry.space_group_name_H-M   'P 1'
#
loop_
_entity.id
_entity.type
_entity.pdbx_description
1 polymer ?
#
loop_
_entity_poly.entity_id
_entity_poly.type
_entity_poly.pdbx_seq_one_letter_code
_entity_poly.pdbx_strand_id
1 'polypeptide(L)'
;MSKFTRYLRVQDGLSDWVGRAVSWLTLGIIGVLLYEVVARYVLNSPTIWGHELSTMFFGALSILAGSYTLRHQGHVRSDVIYRLLPGRAQAFCDLVVYILALVVLAIVLRMAIDFAYESWRMDEYSNRSVWQPVLWPIKATIPVAVLFMMLQCLAELVRAALRLAGVDHDDPREDRDDADQ
;
A
#
# COMPACT_ATOMS: atom_id res chain seq x y z
N MET A 1 -22.56 -17.25 7.52
CA MET A 1 -21.41 -16.52 6.97
C MET A 1 -20.18 -17.41 7.08
N SER A 2 -19.57 -17.80 5.95
CA SER A 2 -18.37 -18.67 6.00
C SER A 2 -17.21 -17.91 6.65
N LYS A 3 -16.24 -18.64 7.23
CA LYS A 3 -15.03 -18.05 7.82
C LYS A 3 -14.28 -17.17 6.78
N PHE A 4 -14.37 -17.52 5.51
CA PHE A 4 -13.78 -16.81 4.38
C PHE A 4 -14.39 -15.43 4.15
N THR A 5 -15.72 -15.30 4.20
CA THR A 5 -16.41 -14.00 4.05
C THR A 5 -16.02 -13.02 5.15
N ARG A 6 -15.85 -13.54 6.37
CA ARG A 6 -15.41 -12.72 7.50
C ARG A 6 -13.98 -12.23 7.32
N TYR A 7 -13.06 -13.08 6.84
CA TYR A 7 -11.67 -12.71 6.55
C TYR A 7 -11.60 -11.61 5.48
N LEU A 8 -12.30 -11.81 4.36
CA LEU A 8 -12.32 -10.84 3.25
C LEU A 8 -12.83 -9.47 3.72
N ARG A 9 -13.92 -9.43 4.49
CA ARG A 9 -14.49 -8.18 5.02
C ARG A 9 -13.54 -7.45 5.98
N VAL A 10 -12.88 -8.19 6.87
CA VAL A 10 -11.90 -7.61 7.81
C VAL A 10 -10.71 -7.05 7.05
N GLN A 11 -10.21 -7.78 6.06
CA GLN A 11 -9.06 -7.35 5.24
C GLN A 11 -9.39 -6.11 4.42
N ASP A 12 -10.58 -6.07 3.80
CA ASP A 12 -11.04 -4.90 3.06
C ASP A 12 -11.19 -3.67 3.96
N GLY A 13 -11.76 -3.86 5.15
CA GLY A 13 -11.87 -2.79 6.15
C GLY A 13 -10.51 -2.28 6.63
N LEU A 14 -9.54 -3.17 6.78
CA LEU A 14 -8.17 -2.81 7.17
C LEU A 14 -7.48 -1.99 6.07
N SER A 15 -7.60 -2.40 4.80
CA SER A 15 -7.05 -1.66 3.67
C SER A 15 -7.66 -0.26 3.53
N ASP A 16 -8.99 -0.11 3.75
CA ASP A 16 -9.66 1.19 3.76
C ASP A 16 -9.19 2.07 4.91
N TRP A 17 -9.02 1.48 6.09
CA TRP A 17 -8.53 2.21 7.25
C TRP A 17 -7.11 2.71 7.03
N VAL A 18 -6.22 1.84 6.51
CA VAL A 18 -4.84 2.22 6.14
C VAL A 18 -4.85 3.33 5.10
N GLY A 19 -5.64 3.19 4.02
CA GLY A 19 -5.74 4.21 2.98
C GLY A 19 -6.18 5.58 3.53
N ARG A 20 -7.19 5.60 4.41
CA ARG A 20 -7.64 6.83 5.08
C ARG A 20 -6.60 7.40 6.03
N ALA A 21 -5.94 6.55 6.84
CA ALA A 21 -4.88 7.00 7.73
C ALA A 21 -3.70 7.59 6.96
N VAL A 22 -3.31 6.94 5.86
CA VAL A 22 -2.23 7.39 4.98
C VAL A 22 -2.57 8.72 4.28
N SER A 23 -3.84 8.95 3.95
CA SER A 23 -4.28 10.24 3.36
C SER A 23 -4.00 11.44 4.27
N TRP A 24 -4.00 11.27 5.60
CA TRP A 24 -3.63 12.33 6.54
C TRP A 24 -2.16 12.73 6.44
N LEU A 25 -1.28 11.85 5.94
CA LEU A 25 0.11 12.20 5.67
C LEU A 25 0.22 13.29 4.60
N THR A 26 -0.71 13.34 3.66
CA THR A 26 -0.77 14.42 2.65
C THR A 26 -0.94 15.78 3.31
N LEU A 27 -1.84 15.89 4.29
CA LEU A 27 -2.00 17.12 5.07
C LEU A 27 -0.74 17.44 5.88
N GLY A 28 -0.07 16.43 6.42
CA GLY A 28 1.23 16.59 7.07
C GLY A 28 2.29 17.17 6.12
N ILE A 29 2.39 16.64 4.90
CA ILE A 29 3.31 17.14 3.87
C ILE A 29 2.98 18.60 3.54
N ILE A 30 1.71 18.92 3.29
CA ILE A 30 1.25 20.29 2.99
C ILE A 30 1.63 21.23 4.13
N GLY A 31 1.35 20.85 5.38
CA GLY A 31 1.70 21.65 6.56
C GLY A 31 3.19 21.92 6.69
N VAL A 32 4.03 20.90 6.51
CA VAL A 32 5.49 21.03 6.56
C VAL A 32 5.99 21.94 5.44
N LEU A 33 5.50 21.78 4.21
CA LEU A 33 5.94 22.60 3.08
C LEU A 33 5.47 24.06 3.21
N LEU A 34 4.24 24.29 3.67
CA LEU A 34 3.75 25.65 3.93
C LEU A 34 4.58 26.35 5.02
N TYR A 35 4.86 25.62 6.11
CA TYR A 35 5.72 26.15 7.15
C TYR A 35 7.11 26.50 6.62
N GLU A 36 7.73 25.61 5.82
CA GLU A 36 9.04 25.88 5.21
C GLU A 36 9.02 27.12 4.30
N VAL A 37 7.95 27.29 3.48
CA VAL A 37 7.81 28.45 2.61
C VAL A 37 7.72 29.73 3.44
N VAL A 38 6.90 29.75 4.48
CA VAL A 38 6.77 30.93 5.38
C VAL A 38 8.10 31.21 6.09
N ALA A 39 8.72 30.19 6.67
CA ALA A 39 9.99 30.34 7.35
C ALA A 39 11.09 30.89 6.44
N ARG A 40 11.16 30.40 5.21
CA ARG A 40 12.18 30.78 4.23
C ARG A 40 11.97 32.17 3.65
N TYR A 41 10.75 32.51 3.24
CA TYR A 41 10.47 33.72 2.47
C TYR A 41 9.93 34.87 3.31
N VAL A 42 9.23 34.61 4.41
CA VAL A 42 8.68 35.64 5.30
C VAL A 42 9.62 35.95 6.46
N LEU A 43 10.14 34.86 7.09
CA LEU A 43 10.96 35.00 8.29
C LEU A 43 12.46 35.01 8.00
N ASN A 44 12.89 34.81 6.74
CA ASN A 44 14.31 34.66 6.33
C ASN A 44 15.09 33.64 7.19
N SER A 45 14.40 32.61 7.71
CA SER A 45 14.95 31.57 8.58
C SER A 45 14.57 30.19 8.05
N PRO A 46 15.21 29.71 6.96
CA PRO A 46 14.90 28.42 6.36
C PRO A 46 15.15 27.27 7.35
N THR A 47 14.27 26.25 7.33
CA THR A 47 14.43 25.09 8.20
C THR A 47 15.46 24.11 7.65
N ILE A 48 16.15 23.40 8.55
CA ILE A 48 17.12 22.35 8.18
C ILE A 48 16.43 20.98 7.99
N TRP A 49 15.16 20.84 8.39
CA TRP A 49 14.44 19.57 8.47
C TRP A 49 13.23 19.47 7.52
N GLY A 50 12.65 20.59 7.09
CA GLY A 50 11.36 20.62 6.38
C GLY A 50 11.36 19.81 5.08
N HIS A 51 12.40 19.95 4.26
CA HIS A 51 12.51 19.20 3.00
C HIS A 51 12.68 17.69 3.23
N GLU A 52 13.50 17.31 4.20
CA GLU A 52 13.76 15.89 4.45
C GLU A 52 12.55 15.20 5.09
N LEU A 53 11.89 15.85 6.04
CA LEU A 53 10.66 15.34 6.65
C LEU A 53 9.53 15.16 5.63
N SER A 54 9.33 16.14 4.73
CA SER A 54 8.32 16.01 3.66
C SER A 54 8.62 14.87 2.71
N THR A 55 9.90 14.64 2.38
CA THR A 55 10.34 13.51 1.55
C THR A 55 10.08 12.16 2.25
N MET A 56 10.33 12.07 3.56
CA MET A 56 10.02 10.88 4.35
C MET A 56 8.52 10.58 4.39
N PHE A 57 7.69 11.59 4.63
CA PHE A 57 6.23 11.43 4.59
C PHE A 57 5.74 11.01 3.21
N PHE A 58 6.28 11.59 2.14
CA PHE A 58 5.92 11.22 0.78
C PHE A 58 6.31 9.77 0.47
N GLY A 59 7.50 9.32 0.89
CA GLY A 59 7.93 7.93 0.75
C GLY A 59 7.00 6.96 1.49
N ALA A 60 6.66 7.25 2.75
CA ALA A 60 5.74 6.45 3.55
C ALA A 60 4.34 6.40 2.91
N LEU A 61 3.81 7.55 2.48
CA LEU A 61 2.52 7.66 1.78
C LEU A 61 2.50 6.79 0.52
N SER A 62 3.52 6.92 -0.34
CA SER A 62 3.57 6.21 -1.62
C SER A 62 3.59 4.69 -1.45
N ILE A 63 4.34 4.19 -0.47
CA ILE A 63 4.48 2.75 -0.23
C ILE A 63 3.24 2.17 0.47
N LEU A 64 2.73 2.85 1.49
CA LEU A 64 1.56 2.39 2.26
C LEU A 64 0.27 2.45 1.43
N ALA A 65 0.14 3.38 0.50
CA ALA A 65 -1.00 3.45 -0.41
C ALA A 65 -1.11 2.24 -1.36
N GLY A 66 -0.03 1.47 -1.56
CA GLY A 66 0.00 0.33 -2.47
C GLY A 66 -1.06 -0.75 -2.15
N SER A 67 -1.31 -1.05 -0.87
CA SER A 67 -2.33 -2.03 -0.47
C SER A 67 -3.75 -1.55 -0.78
N TYR A 68 -4.02 -0.25 -0.59
CA TYR A 68 -5.29 0.37 -0.96
C TYR A 68 -5.50 0.35 -2.48
N THR A 69 -4.47 0.69 -3.25
CA THR A 69 -4.52 0.65 -4.72
C THR A 69 -4.77 -0.77 -5.25
N LEU A 70 -4.15 -1.78 -4.63
CA LEU A 70 -4.38 -3.18 -5.01
C LEU A 70 -5.84 -3.59 -4.80
N ARG A 71 -6.46 -3.18 -3.69
CA ARG A 71 -7.87 -3.47 -3.39
C ARG A 71 -8.81 -2.87 -4.42
N HIS A 72 -8.58 -1.62 -4.85
CA HIS A 72 -9.43 -0.89 -5.80
C HIS A 72 -9.09 -1.24 -7.27
N GLN A 73 -8.42 -2.38 -7.50
CA GLN A 73 -8.01 -2.82 -8.83
C GLN A 73 -7.25 -1.76 -9.65
N GLY A 74 -6.62 -0.81 -8.96
CA GLY A 74 -5.86 0.29 -9.57
C GLY A 74 -4.56 -0.16 -10.27
N HIS A 75 -4.24 -1.46 -10.24
CA HIS A 75 -3.18 -1.99 -11.08
C HIS A 75 -3.68 -2.13 -12.51
N VAL A 76 -2.96 -1.51 -13.43
CA VAL A 76 -3.24 -1.52 -14.86
C VAL A 76 -3.34 -2.97 -15.34
N ARG A 77 -4.57 -3.41 -15.62
CA ARG A 77 -4.83 -4.66 -16.34
C ARG A 77 -4.92 -4.33 -17.82
N SER A 78 -4.42 -5.20 -18.67
CA SER A 78 -4.66 -5.11 -20.10
C SER A 78 -6.11 -5.52 -20.37
N ASP A 79 -7.06 -4.65 -20.03
CA ASP A 79 -8.51 -4.90 -20.05
C ASP A 79 -9.02 -5.39 -21.42
N VAL A 80 -8.36 -4.95 -22.50
CA VAL A 80 -8.80 -5.28 -23.87
C VAL A 80 -8.73 -6.78 -24.14
N ILE A 81 -7.64 -7.44 -23.78
CA ILE A 81 -7.47 -8.89 -24.01
C ILE A 81 -8.20 -9.68 -22.93
N TYR A 82 -8.16 -9.20 -21.69
CA TYR A 82 -8.77 -9.87 -20.55
C TYR A 82 -10.30 -9.99 -20.69
N ARG A 83 -11.00 -8.94 -21.16
CA ARG A 83 -12.45 -8.94 -21.40
C ARG A 83 -12.90 -9.90 -22.52
N LEU A 84 -12.00 -10.32 -23.42
CA LEU A 84 -12.31 -11.29 -24.47
C LEU A 84 -12.28 -12.73 -23.97
N LEU A 85 -11.74 -12.99 -22.79
CA LEU A 85 -11.62 -14.34 -22.24
C LEU A 85 -12.93 -14.77 -21.55
N PRO A 86 -13.32 -16.05 -21.65
CA PRO A 86 -14.44 -16.59 -20.88
C PRO A 86 -14.13 -16.50 -19.37
N GLY A 87 -15.14 -16.29 -18.53
CA GLY A 87 -15.00 -16.02 -17.09
C GLY A 87 -14.12 -17.02 -16.34
N ARG A 88 -14.13 -18.32 -16.73
CA ARG A 88 -13.23 -19.32 -16.14
C ARG A 88 -11.77 -19.10 -16.50
N ALA A 89 -11.48 -18.65 -17.71
CA ALA A 89 -10.10 -18.35 -18.13
C ALA A 89 -9.60 -17.09 -17.44
N GLN A 90 -10.47 -16.08 -17.23
CA GLN A 90 -10.15 -14.90 -16.44
C GLN A 90 -9.77 -15.28 -14.99
N ALA A 91 -10.59 -16.09 -14.31
CA ALA A 91 -10.33 -16.54 -12.95
C ALA A 91 -9.03 -17.36 -12.85
N PHE A 92 -8.70 -18.16 -13.86
CA PHE A 92 -7.43 -18.89 -13.91
C PHE A 92 -6.23 -17.96 -14.08
N CYS A 93 -6.32 -16.97 -14.98
CA CYS A 93 -5.27 -15.96 -15.15
C CYS A 93 -5.06 -15.17 -13.87
N ASP A 94 -6.13 -14.73 -13.20
CA ASP A 94 -6.07 -14.04 -11.93
C ASP A 94 -5.34 -14.88 -10.86
N LEU A 95 -5.68 -16.16 -10.76
CA LEU A 95 -5.06 -17.07 -9.81
C LEU A 95 -3.55 -17.19 -10.04
N VAL A 96 -3.12 -17.35 -11.29
CA VAL A 96 -1.69 -17.43 -11.64
C VAL A 96 -0.98 -16.12 -11.28
N VAL A 97 -1.57 -14.98 -11.65
CA VAL A 97 -0.98 -13.65 -11.38
C VAL A 97 -0.86 -13.41 -9.87
N TYR A 98 -1.89 -13.73 -9.07
CA TYR A 98 -1.81 -13.52 -7.62
C TYR A 98 -0.84 -14.49 -6.92
N ILE A 99 -0.68 -15.72 -7.42
CA ILE A 99 0.35 -16.63 -6.91
C ILE A 99 1.75 -16.07 -7.17
N LEU A 100 2.02 -15.63 -8.41
CA LEU A 100 3.30 -15.02 -8.75
C LEU A 100 3.55 -13.75 -7.93
N ALA A 101 2.54 -12.89 -7.78
CA ALA A 101 2.63 -11.69 -6.97
C ALA A 101 2.96 -12.02 -5.50
N LEU A 102 2.34 -13.04 -4.92
CA LEU A 102 2.64 -13.47 -3.55
C LEU A 102 4.09 -13.97 -3.38
N VAL A 103 4.61 -14.70 -4.36
CA VAL A 103 6.02 -15.16 -4.32
C VAL A 103 6.95 -13.95 -4.34
N VAL A 104 6.72 -12.99 -5.25
CA VAL A 104 7.53 -11.77 -5.35
C VAL A 104 7.42 -10.95 -4.07
N LEU A 105 6.21 -10.73 -3.56
CA LEU A 105 5.97 -9.99 -2.31
C LEU A 105 6.63 -10.64 -1.10
N ALA A 106 6.68 -11.98 -1.04
CA ALA A 106 7.36 -12.70 0.04
C ALA A 106 8.88 -12.47 0.01
N ILE A 107 9.48 -12.47 -1.18
CA ILE A 107 10.90 -12.16 -1.36
C ILE A 107 11.17 -10.70 -0.97
N VAL A 108 10.35 -9.77 -1.45
CA VAL A 108 10.47 -8.33 -1.14
C VAL A 108 10.28 -8.10 0.36
N LEU A 109 9.31 -8.77 1.01
CA LEU A 109 9.10 -8.67 2.45
C LEU A 109 10.35 -9.08 3.24
N ARG A 110 10.96 -10.20 2.86
CA ARG A 110 12.20 -10.66 3.51
C ARG A 110 13.30 -9.61 3.40
N MET A 111 13.54 -9.12 2.18
CA MET A 111 14.56 -8.10 1.94
C MET A 111 14.25 -6.79 2.69
N ALA A 112 12.99 -6.38 2.74
CA ALA A 112 12.55 -5.18 3.43
C ALA A 112 12.73 -5.28 4.96
N ILE A 113 12.48 -6.46 5.53
CA ILE A 113 12.74 -6.72 6.97
C ILE A 113 14.24 -6.62 7.25
N ASP A 114 15.07 -7.30 6.47
CA ASP A 114 16.52 -7.27 6.63
C ASP A 114 17.05 -5.83 6.50
N PHE A 115 16.56 -5.06 5.52
CA PHE A 115 16.92 -3.66 5.31
C PHE A 115 16.54 -2.73 6.48
N ALA A 116 15.34 -2.89 7.03
CA ALA A 116 14.88 -2.12 8.18
C ALA A 116 15.64 -2.52 9.46
N TYR A 117 15.89 -3.81 9.63
CA TYR A 117 16.63 -4.35 10.78
C TYR A 117 18.08 -3.89 10.82
N GLU A 118 18.78 -3.91 9.68
CA GLU A 118 20.16 -3.40 9.60
C GLU A 118 20.24 -1.91 9.93
N SER A 119 19.30 -1.11 9.40
CA SER A 119 19.23 0.32 9.71
C SER A 119 19.01 0.59 11.19
N TRP A 120 18.16 -0.22 11.84
CA TRP A 120 17.95 -0.14 13.29
C TRP A 120 19.18 -0.56 14.08
N ARG A 121 19.86 -1.66 13.67
CA ARG A 121 21.05 -2.19 14.37
C ARG A 121 22.26 -1.26 14.30
N MET A 122 22.37 -0.49 13.20
CA MET A 122 23.50 0.42 12.98
C MET A 122 23.21 1.84 13.46
N ASP A 123 22.03 2.10 14.05
CA ASP A 123 21.58 3.47 14.40
C ASP A 123 21.80 4.44 13.23
N GLU A 124 21.31 4.05 12.02
CA GLU A 124 21.59 4.76 10.80
C GLU A 124 20.93 6.14 10.78
N TYR A 125 21.76 7.17 10.54
CA TYR A 125 21.33 8.56 10.39
C TYR A 125 21.37 9.00 8.92
N SER A 126 20.51 9.95 8.58
CA SER A 126 20.55 10.56 7.25
C SER A 126 21.80 11.45 7.10
N ASN A 127 22.40 11.38 5.91
CA ASN A 127 23.49 12.27 5.50
C ASN A 127 23.04 13.36 4.52
N ARG A 128 21.72 13.50 4.31
CA ARG A 128 21.15 14.43 3.30
C ARG A 128 20.98 15.85 3.82
N SER A 129 20.84 16.02 5.12
CA SER A 129 20.65 17.33 5.75
C SER A 129 21.47 17.42 7.05
N VAL A 130 21.64 18.66 7.52
CA VAL A 130 22.29 18.94 8.80
C VAL A 130 21.44 18.42 9.98
N TRP A 131 20.16 18.19 9.78
CA TRP A 131 19.23 17.63 10.78
C TRP A 131 19.55 16.18 11.15
N GLN A 132 20.08 15.37 10.22
CA GLN A 132 20.51 13.99 10.44
C GLN A 132 19.48 13.13 11.19
N PRO A 133 18.24 13.01 10.72
CA PRO A 133 17.24 12.18 11.38
C PRO A 133 17.61 10.70 11.30
N VAL A 134 17.13 9.93 12.28
CA VAL A 134 17.24 8.48 12.29
C VAL A 134 16.40 7.87 11.16
N LEU A 135 16.96 6.95 10.38
CA LEU A 135 16.32 6.40 9.18
C LEU A 135 15.48 5.14 9.43
N TRP A 136 15.73 4.40 10.51
CA TRP A 136 15.04 3.13 10.74
C TRP A 136 13.51 3.24 10.80
N PRO A 137 12.86 4.33 11.34
CA PRO A 137 11.41 4.38 11.38
C PRO A 137 10.78 4.46 9.97
N ILE A 138 11.39 5.25 9.09
CA ILE A 138 10.89 5.34 7.70
C ILE A 138 11.16 4.04 6.92
N LYS A 139 12.30 3.39 7.14
CA LYS A 139 12.59 2.09 6.54
C LYS A 139 11.67 1.00 7.05
N ALA A 140 11.23 1.05 8.30
CA ALA A 140 10.24 0.12 8.87
C ALA A 140 8.85 0.24 8.22
N THR A 141 8.52 1.36 7.59
CA THR A 141 7.25 1.48 6.84
C THR A 141 7.22 0.55 5.62
N ILE A 142 8.37 0.20 5.05
CA ILE A 142 8.47 -0.66 3.86
C ILE A 142 7.96 -2.08 4.15
N PRO A 143 8.51 -2.84 5.12
CA PRO A 143 8.00 -4.18 5.43
C PRO A 143 6.54 -4.16 5.90
N VAL A 144 6.11 -3.13 6.62
CA VAL A 144 4.70 -2.97 7.02
C VAL A 144 3.79 -2.83 5.81
N ALA A 145 4.15 -1.98 4.85
CA ALA A 145 3.39 -1.78 3.63
C ALA A 145 3.34 -3.04 2.75
N VAL A 146 4.49 -3.72 2.59
CA VAL A 146 4.56 -4.97 1.84
C VAL A 146 3.72 -6.07 2.51
N LEU A 147 3.71 -6.13 3.84
CA LEU A 147 2.85 -7.06 4.58
C LEU A 147 1.36 -6.79 4.29
N PHE A 148 0.91 -5.53 4.35
CA PHE A 148 -0.48 -5.18 4.02
C PHE A 148 -0.81 -5.53 2.57
N MET A 149 0.09 -5.26 1.63
CA MET A 149 -0.09 -5.62 0.23
C MET A 149 -0.16 -7.15 0.04
N MET A 150 0.66 -7.91 0.76
CA MET A 150 0.64 -9.38 0.72
C MET A 150 -0.67 -9.95 1.27
N LEU A 151 -1.19 -9.39 2.38
CA LEU A 151 -2.47 -9.79 2.94
C LEU A 151 -3.63 -9.48 1.98
N GLN A 152 -3.59 -8.34 1.29
CA GLN A 152 -4.59 -8.00 0.28
C GLN A 152 -4.48 -8.92 -0.96
N CYS A 153 -3.28 -9.20 -1.42
CA CYS A 153 -3.04 -10.12 -2.54
C CYS A 153 -3.56 -11.54 -2.21
N LEU A 154 -3.40 -11.99 -0.96
CA LEU A 154 -3.96 -13.26 -0.49
C LEU A 154 -5.50 -13.24 -0.52
N ALA A 155 -6.13 -12.13 -0.14
CA ALA A 155 -7.58 -11.99 -0.23
C ALA A 155 -8.07 -12.08 -1.69
N GLU A 156 -7.37 -11.42 -2.64
CA GLU A 156 -7.69 -11.51 -4.07
C GLU A 156 -7.48 -12.92 -4.63
N LEU A 157 -6.43 -13.62 -4.20
CA LEU A 157 -6.20 -15.03 -4.56
C LEU A 157 -7.36 -15.92 -4.12
N VAL A 158 -7.84 -15.75 -2.89
CA VAL A 158 -9.01 -16.49 -2.38
C VAL A 158 -10.26 -16.20 -3.21
N ARG A 159 -10.50 -14.93 -3.58
CA ARG A 159 -11.63 -14.57 -4.47
C ARG A 159 -11.52 -15.22 -5.84
N ALA A 160 -10.34 -15.17 -6.47
CA ALA A 160 -10.10 -15.82 -7.77
C ALA A 160 -10.33 -17.33 -7.70
N ALA A 161 -9.89 -18.00 -6.63
CA ALA A 161 -10.10 -19.42 -6.41
C ALA A 161 -11.60 -19.76 -6.23
N LEU A 162 -12.37 -18.96 -5.49
CA LEU A 162 -13.81 -19.16 -5.31
C LEU A 162 -14.58 -18.97 -6.62
N ARG A 163 -14.24 -17.95 -7.42
CA ARG A 163 -14.82 -17.75 -8.76
C ARG A 163 -14.53 -18.93 -9.69
N LEU A 164 -13.31 -19.48 -9.65
CA LEU A 164 -12.95 -20.65 -10.45
C LEU A 164 -13.72 -21.91 -10.02
N ALA A 165 -13.99 -22.06 -8.71
CA ALA A 165 -14.78 -23.17 -8.15
C ALA A 165 -16.30 -23.03 -8.43
N GLY A 166 -16.75 -21.92 -9.03
CA GLY A 166 -18.18 -21.68 -9.32
C GLY A 166 -19.03 -21.46 -8.07
N VAL A 167 -18.39 -21.11 -6.95
CA VAL A 167 -19.10 -20.70 -5.73
C VAL A 167 -19.48 -19.24 -5.91
N ASP A 168 -20.78 -19.03 -6.13
CA ASP A 168 -21.37 -17.69 -6.19
C ASP A 168 -21.15 -17.03 -4.83
N HIS A 169 -20.31 -16.02 -4.82
CA HIS A 169 -19.91 -15.34 -3.61
C HIS A 169 -20.43 -13.92 -3.69
N ASP A 170 -21.33 -13.58 -2.76
CA ASP A 170 -21.78 -12.22 -2.51
C ASP A 170 -20.55 -11.34 -2.26
N ASP A 171 -19.99 -10.73 -3.30
CA ASP A 171 -18.80 -9.86 -3.17
C ASP A 171 -19.31 -8.52 -2.63
N PRO A 172 -18.92 -8.14 -1.39
CA PRO A 172 -19.37 -6.90 -0.77
C PRO A 172 -19.01 -5.63 -1.56
N ARG A 173 -18.29 -5.77 -2.70
CA ARG A 173 -17.93 -4.67 -3.59
C ARG A 173 -19.04 -4.36 -4.59
N GLU A 174 -19.77 -5.37 -5.08
CA GLU A 174 -20.87 -5.15 -6.03
C GLU A 174 -21.95 -4.26 -5.43
N ASP A 175 -22.25 -4.44 -4.14
CA ASP A 175 -23.21 -3.58 -3.41
C ASP A 175 -22.78 -2.11 -3.27
N ARG A 176 -21.47 -1.81 -3.38
CA ARG A 176 -20.96 -0.45 -3.27
C ARG A 176 -20.87 0.27 -4.61
N ASP A 177 -20.46 -0.43 -5.64
CA ASP A 177 -20.36 0.15 -6.99
C ASP A 177 -21.75 0.53 -7.53
N ASP A 178 -22.81 -0.18 -7.09
CA ASP A 178 -24.21 0.15 -7.40
C ASP A 178 -24.73 1.35 -6.56
N ALA A 179 -24.14 1.61 -5.39
CA ALA A 179 -24.54 2.73 -4.53
C ALA A 179 -23.84 4.06 -4.90
N ASP A 180 -22.75 4.01 -5.64
CA ASP A 180 -21.95 5.19 -6.06
C ASP A 180 -22.29 5.64 -7.52
N GLN A 181 -23.25 4.94 -8.20
CA GLN A 181 -23.81 5.31 -9.51
C GLN A 181 -25.14 6.08 -9.36
#